data_ff2435fed9d60b27b7363453583939cd
#
_entry.id   ff2435fed9d60b27b7363453583939cd
#
_cell.length_a   1.000
_cell.length_b   1.000
_cell.length_c   1.000
_cell.angle_alpha   90.00
_cell.angle_beta   90.00
_cell.angle_gamma   90.00
#
_symmetry.space_group_name_H-M   'P 1'
#
loop_
_entity.id
_entity.type
_entity.pdbx_description
1 polymer ?
#
loop_
_entity_poly.entity_id
_entity_poly.type
_entity_poly.pdbx_seq_one_letter_code
_entity_poly.pdbx_strand_id
1 'polypeptide(L)'
;MHVTHRKRFVSRDLVALAARHPQELTALSEQHYHDQIEAIAGEVLAAGQRIVMLTGPSASGKTTTAHKLAACIEKSGRYSCVISLDNFFKNREDYPRLPDGSKDYENVEAIDVPLINQ
;
A
#
# COMPACT_ATOMS: atom_id res chain seq x y z
N MET A 1 10.89 -6.42 12.84
CA MET A 1 11.78 -5.67 11.94
C MET A 1 11.46 -4.19 12.06
N HIS A 2 12.36 -3.37 12.63
CA HIS A 2 12.16 -1.92 12.75
C HIS A 2 12.60 -1.27 11.43
N VAL A 3 11.66 -0.84 10.61
CA VAL A 3 11.96 0.01 9.46
C VAL A 3 12.18 1.43 9.96
N THR A 4 13.42 1.85 10.03
CA THR A 4 13.76 3.24 10.35
C THR A 4 13.53 4.08 9.09
N HIS A 5 12.46 4.87 9.07
CA HIS A 5 12.27 5.85 8.01
C HIS A 5 13.37 6.90 8.08
N ARG A 6 14.35 6.83 7.19
CA ARG A 6 15.29 7.93 6.99
C ARG A 6 14.52 9.11 6.40
N LYS A 7 14.45 10.22 7.15
CA LYS A 7 13.94 11.47 6.61
C LYS A 7 14.78 11.85 5.39
N ARG A 8 14.18 11.89 4.22
CA ARG A 8 14.83 12.39 3.00
C ARG A 8 14.53 13.88 2.92
N PHE A 9 15.59 14.69 2.88
CA PHE A 9 15.45 16.12 2.65
C PHE A 9 15.44 16.35 1.13
N VAL A 10 14.42 17.04 0.66
CA VAL A 10 14.32 17.48 -0.73
C VAL A 10 14.62 18.96 -0.75
N SER A 11 15.76 19.34 -1.38
CA SER A 11 16.12 20.76 -1.51
C SER A 11 15.31 21.44 -2.61
N ARG A 12 15.12 22.75 -2.50
CA ARG A 12 14.47 23.57 -3.53
C ARG A 12 15.17 23.44 -4.89
N ASP A 13 16.50 23.35 -4.88
CA ASP A 13 17.29 23.20 -6.11
C ASP A 13 17.07 21.85 -6.78
N LEU A 14 16.91 20.79 -5.99
CA LEU A 14 16.59 19.47 -6.50
C LEU A 14 15.20 19.45 -7.16
N VAL A 15 14.22 20.11 -6.57
CA VAL A 15 12.87 20.25 -7.15
C VAL A 15 12.94 21.04 -8.47
N ALA A 16 13.71 22.15 -8.50
CA ALA A 16 13.87 22.95 -9.70
C ALA A 16 14.60 22.18 -10.84
N LEU A 17 15.61 21.37 -10.49
CA LEU A 17 16.30 20.50 -11.44
C LEU A 17 15.36 19.41 -11.99
N ALA A 18 14.61 18.75 -11.12
CA ALA A 18 13.64 17.73 -11.49
C ALA A 18 12.55 18.30 -12.43
N ALA A 19 12.09 19.53 -12.18
CA ALA A 19 11.11 20.20 -13.04
C ALA A 19 11.63 20.51 -14.45
N ARG A 20 12.96 20.61 -14.65
CA ARG A 20 13.57 20.79 -15.96
C ARG A 20 13.73 19.48 -16.75
N HIS A 21 13.72 18.34 -16.07
CA HIS A 21 13.90 17.01 -16.65
C HIS A 21 12.78 16.05 -16.23
N PRO A 22 11.50 16.35 -16.52
CA PRO A 22 10.38 15.57 -15.97
C PRO A 22 10.37 14.13 -16.49
N GLN A 23 10.77 13.89 -17.73
CA GLN A 23 10.78 12.54 -18.30
C GLN A 23 11.85 11.65 -17.64
N GLU A 24 13.06 12.19 -17.45
CA GLU A 24 14.15 11.48 -16.78
C GLU A 24 13.79 11.20 -15.31
N LEU A 25 13.20 12.18 -14.62
CA LEU A 25 12.74 11.99 -13.24
C LEU A 25 11.68 10.89 -13.14
N THR A 26 10.70 10.89 -14.06
CA THR A 26 9.67 9.86 -14.09
C THR A 26 10.28 8.49 -14.31
N ALA A 27 11.17 8.33 -15.30
CA ALA A 27 11.82 7.06 -15.58
C ALA A 27 12.63 6.53 -14.38
N LEU A 28 13.43 7.41 -13.75
CA LEU A 28 14.20 7.04 -12.57
C LEU A 28 13.31 6.68 -11.37
N SER A 29 12.21 7.41 -11.18
CA SER A 29 11.26 7.14 -10.10
C SER A 29 10.53 5.80 -10.29
N GLU A 30 10.11 5.50 -11.50
CA GLU A 30 9.47 4.23 -11.85
C GLU A 30 10.44 3.06 -11.70
N GLN A 31 11.70 3.21 -12.16
CA GLN A 31 12.73 2.19 -11.96
C GLN A 31 12.99 1.93 -10.48
N HIS A 32 13.19 3.00 -9.70
CA HIS A 32 13.42 2.88 -8.26
C HIS A 32 12.23 2.21 -7.55
N TYR A 33 11.00 2.56 -7.94
CA TYR A 33 9.80 1.93 -7.42
C TYR A 33 9.75 0.43 -7.76
N HIS A 34 10.10 0.07 -8.98
CA HIS A 34 10.16 -1.32 -9.41
C HIS A 34 11.19 -2.13 -8.60
N ASP A 35 12.41 -1.60 -8.45
CA ASP A 35 13.48 -2.21 -7.68
C ASP A 35 13.06 -2.43 -6.20
N GLN A 36 12.33 -1.47 -5.62
CA GLN A 36 11.78 -1.61 -4.26
C GLN A 36 10.76 -2.74 -4.16
N ILE A 37 9.87 -2.87 -5.14
CA ILE A 37 8.88 -3.96 -5.16
C ILE A 37 9.57 -5.33 -5.28
N GLU A 38 10.57 -5.45 -6.14
CA GLU A 38 11.34 -6.69 -6.29
C GLU A 38 12.12 -7.05 -5.01
N ALA A 39 12.74 -6.07 -4.38
CA ALA A 39 13.44 -6.27 -3.10
C ALA A 39 12.47 -6.77 -2.00
N ILE A 40 11.30 -6.14 -1.86
CA ILE A 40 10.27 -6.56 -0.89
C ILE A 40 9.78 -7.97 -1.20
N ALA A 41 9.51 -8.29 -2.48
CA ALA A 41 9.11 -9.64 -2.87
C ALA A 41 10.17 -10.67 -2.48
N GLY A 42 11.45 -10.38 -2.71
CA GLY A 42 12.56 -11.23 -2.31
C GLY A 42 12.62 -11.46 -0.80
N GLU A 43 12.43 -10.41 0.01
CA GLU A 43 12.38 -10.51 1.48
C GLU A 43 11.20 -11.37 1.96
N VAL A 44 10.01 -11.17 1.38
CA VAL A 44 8.79 -11.94 1.70
C VAL A 44 9.01 -13.42 1.40
N LEU A 45 9.60 -13.74 0.25
CA LEU A 45 9.88 -15.11 -0.18
C LEU A 45 10.94 -15.77 0.70
N ALA A 46 12.04 -15.08 0.97
CA ALA A 46 13.13 -15.58 1.80
C ALA A 46 12.70 -15.83 3.24
N ALA A 47 11.85 -14.96 3.78
CA ALA A 47 11.30 -15.11 5.14
C ALA A 47 10.15 -16.12 5.23
N GLY A 48 9.67 -16.68 4.11
CA GLY A 48 8.55 -17.60 4.06
C GLY A 48 7.22 -17.01 4.54
N GLN A 49 7.06 -15.70 4.43
CA GLN A 49 5.86 -15.01 4.89
C GLN A 49 4.63 -15.44 4.07
N ARG A 50 3.53 -15.67 4.76
CA ARG A 50 2.25 -16.08 4.14
C ARG A 50 1.28 -14.90 3.99
N ILE A 51 1.44 -13.87 4.79
CA ILE A 51 0.58 -12.70 4.81
C ILE A 51 1.46 -11.45 4.77
N VAL A 52 1.13 -10.54 3.85
CA VAL A 52 1.71 -9.21 3.75
C VAL A 52 0.59 -8.19 3.91
N MET A 53 0.70 -7.33 4.92
CA MET A 53 -0.26 -6.25 5.14
C MET A 53 0.30 -4.94 4.61
N LEU A 54 -0.43 -4.33 3.67
CA LEU A 54 -0.08 -3.05 3.09
C LEU A 54 -1.07 -1.98 3.58
N THR A 55 -0.55 -0.96 4.24
CA THR A 55 -1.32 0.17 4.76
C THR A 55 -0.79 1.49 4.23
N GLY A 56 -1.61 2.51 4.26
CA GLY A 56 -1.25 3.86 3.83
C GLY A 56 -2.49 4.74 3.59
N PRO A 57 -2.32 6.04 3.40
CA PRO A 57 -3.42 6.97 3.20
C PRO A 57 -4.21 6.66 1.92
N SER A 58 -5.43 7.23 1.81
CA SER A 58 -6.24 7.12 0.60
C SER A 58 -5.47 7.67 -0.61
N ALA A 59 -5.70 7.07 -1.77
CA ALA A 59 -5.05 7.44 -3.04
C ALA A 59 -3.50 7.34 -3.05
N SER A 60 -2.89 6.67 -2.08
CA SER A 60 -1.42 6.49 -2.02
C SER A 60 -0.86 5.39 -2.93
N GLY A 61 -1.69 4.76 -3.75
CA GLY A 61 -1.28 3.68 -4.66
C GLY A 61 -1.18 2.29 -4.01
N LYS A 62 -1.78 2.08 -2.82
CA LYS A 62 -1.78 0.77 -2.14
C LYS A 62 -2.19 -0.38 -3.04
N THR A 63 -3.31 -0.26 -3.72
CA THR A 63 -3.85 -1.31 -4.60
C THR A 63 -2.87 -1.63 -5.73
N THR A 64 -2.31 -0.61 -6.38
CA THR A 64 -1.31 -0.79 -7.44
C THR A 64 -0.07 -1.50 -6.90
N THR A 65 0.42 -1.10 -5.73
CA THR A 65 1.57 -1.70 -5.05
C THR A 65 1.30 -3.16 -4.70
N ALA A 66 0.11 -3.47 -4.15
CA ALA A 66 -0.27 -4.84 -3.81
C ALA A 66 -0.27 -5.75 -5.04
N HIS A 67 -0.85 -5.31 -6.16
CA HIS A 67 -0.87 -6.10 -7.40
C HIS A 67 0.53 -6.26 -8.00
N LYS A 68 1.37 -5.23 -8.00
CA LYS A 68 2.76 -5.36 -8.46
C LYS A 68 3.57 -6.34 -7.60
N LEU A 69 3.40 -6.28 -6.28
CA LEU A 69 4.06 -7.22 -5.35
C LEU A 69 3.59 -8.65 -5.58
N ALA A 70 2.28 -8.86 -5.71
CA ALA A 70 1.69 -10.15 -6.03
C ALA A 70 2.27 -10.72 -7.33
N ALA A 71 2.34 -9.92 -8.39
CA ALA A 71 2.92 -10.34 -9.67
C ALA A 71 4.41 -10.71 -9.57
N CYS A 72 5.19 -10.02 -8.73
CA CYS A 72 6.59 -10.39 -8.49
C CYS A 72 6.71 -11.74 -7.74
N ILE A 73 5.84 -11.98 -6.76
CA ILE A 73 5.77 -13.24 -6.01
C ILE A 73 5.37 -14.41 -6.95
N GLU A 74 4.39 -14.18 -7.83
CA GLU A 74 3.93 -15.18 -8.79
C GLU A 74 4.99 -15.57 -9.82
N LYS A 75 5.83 -14.63 -10.26
CA LYS A 75 6.98 -14.91 -11.13
C LYS A 75 7.96 -15.92 -10.52
N SER A 76 8.01 -16.03 -9.19
CA SER A 76 8.83 -17.03 -8.49
C SER A 76 8.15 -18.39 -8.30
N GLY A 77 6.98 -18.60 -8.92
CA GLY A 77 6.23 -19.86 -8.88
C GLY A 77 5.35 -20.05 -7.64
N ARG A 78 5.16 -19.01 -6.82
CA ARG A 78 4.25 -19.05 -5.66
C ARG A 78 2.94 -18.35 -6.00
N TYR A 79 1.83 -18.96 -5.60
CA TYR A 79 0.52 -18.35 -5.72
C TYR A 79 0.37 -17.17 -4.74
N SER A 80 -0.24 -16.09 -5.20
CA SER A 80 -0.59 -14.95 -4.37
C SER A 80 -2.02 -14.48 -4.65
N CYS A 81 -2.66 -13.90 -3.63
CA CYS A 81 -3.99 -13.32 -3.73
C CYS A 81 -4.00 -11.95 -3.06
N VAL A 82 -4.53 -10.96 -3.74
CA VAL A 82 -4.71 -9.61 -3.20
C VAL A 82 -6.13 -9.46 -2.66
N ILE A 83 -6.24 -9.16 -1.38
CA ILE A 83 -7.52 -8.91 -0.71
C ILE A 83 -7.57 -7.44 -0.31
N SER A 84 -8.56 -6.69 -0.80
CA SER A 84 -8.82 -5.32 -0.37
C SER A 84 -9.81 -5.31 0.79
N LEU A 85 -9.43 -4.71 1.91
CA LEU A 85 -10.36 -4.50 3.03
C LEU A 85 -11.51 -3.57 2.68
N ASP A 86 -11.39 -2.77 1.62
CA ASP A 86 -12.48 -1.92 1.12
C ASP A 86 -13.71 -2.73 0.70
N ASN A 87 -13.54 -4.00 0.33
CA ASN A 87 -14.63 -4.90 -0.04
C ASN A 87 -15.43 -5.41 1.16
N PHE A 88 -14.94 -5.19 2.38
CA PHE A 88 -15.52 -5.69 3.62
C PHE A 88 -16.15 -4.58 4.48
N PHE A 89 -16.26 -3.37 3.95
CA PHE A 89 -17.02 -2.34 4.65
C PHE A 89 -18.51 -2.65 4.65
N LYS A 90 -19.13 -2.47 5.80
CA LYS A 90 -20.61 -2.55 5.96
C LYS A 90 -21.30 -1.50 5.09
N ASN A 91 -22.62 -1.59 4.97
CA ASN A 91 -23.39 -0.51 4.38
C ASN A 91 -23.22 0.78 5.18
N ARG A 92 -23.20 1.92 4.49
CA ARG A 92 -23.01 3.22 5.16
C ARG A 92 -24.03 3.50 6.26
N GLU A 93 -25.20 2.89 6.20
CA GLU A 93 -26.25 3.05 7.20
C GLU A 93 -25.86 2.42 8.54
N ASP A 94 -25.06 1.36 8.51
CA ASP A 94 -24.63 0.56 9.66
C ASP A 94 -23.32 1.08 10.31
N TYR A 95 -22.79 2.20 9.83
CA TYR A 95 -21.58 2.75 10.38
C TYR A 95 -21.81 3.31 11.79
N PRO A 96 -20.85 3.12 12.71
CA PRO A 96 -20.85 3.78 14.01
C PRO A 96 -20.97 5.29 13.85
N ARG A 97 -21.52 5.94 14.88
CA ARG A 97 -21.66 7.40 14.90
C ARG A 97 -20.78 8.01 15.95
N LEU A 98 -20.20 9.16 15.60
CA LEU A 98 -19.51 10.03 16.53
C LEU A 98 -20.52 10.73 17.46
N PRO A 99 -20.06 11.33 18.59
CA PRO A 99 -20.93 12.03 19.52
C PRO A 99 -21.72 13.19 18.91
N ASP A 100 -21.24 13.76 17.80
CA ASP A 100 -21.91 14.84 17.05
C ASP A 100 -22.98 14.30 16.05
N GLY A 101 -23.17 12.97 16.00
CA GLY A 101 -24.13 12.30 15.12
C GLY A 101 -23.61 12.02 13.71
N SER A 102 -22.42 12.48 13.35
CA SER A 102 -21.77 12.13 12.07
C SER A 102 -21.31 10.68 12.06
N LYS A 103 -21.08 10.11 10.88
CA LYS A 103 -20.61 8.74 10.73
C LYS A 103 -19.11 8.65 10.99
N ASP A 104 -18.72 7.65 11.77
CA ASP A 104 -17.31 7.34 12.04
C ASP A 104 -16.77 6.37 10.98
N TYR A 105 -16.10 6.93 9.97
CA TYR A 105 -15.51 6.17 8.86
C TYR A 105 -14.19 5.47 9.22
N GLU A 106 -13.57 5.87 10.32
CA GLU A 106 -12.29 5.31 10.78
C GLU A 106 -12.47 4.19 11.83
N ASN A 107 -13.71 3.92 12.22
CA ASN A 107 -14.01 2.91 13.22
C ASN A 107 -13.85 1.50 12.62
N VAL A 108 -13.18 0.62 13.37
CA VAL A 108 -13.03 -0.79 12.98
C VAL A 108 -14.38 -1.51 12.86
N GLU A 109 -15.40 -1.07 13.58
CA GLU A 109 -16.76 -1.62 13.50
C GLU A 109 -17.46 -1.27 12.18
N ALA A 110 -16.91 -0.36 11.36
CA ALA A 110 -17.39 -0.14 10.00
C ALA A 110 -17.05 -1.32 9.07
N ILE A 111 -16.13 -2.20 9.48
CA ILE A 111 -15.74 -3.39 8.74
C ILE A 111 -16.58 -4.59 9.18
N ASP A 112 -17.00 -5.41 8.24
CA ASP A 112 -17.71 -6.67 8.49
C ASP A 112 -16.70 -7.77 8.83
N VAL A 113 -16.24 -7.78 10.07
CA VAL A 113 -15.27 -8.76 10.58
C VAL A 113 -15.78 -10.21 10.45
N PRO A 114 -17.06 -10.54 10.70
CA PRO A 114 -17.61 -11.86 10.43
C PRO A 114 -17.43 -12.32 8.98
N LEU A 115 -17.59 -11.43 8.00
CA LEU A 115 -17.41 -11.75 6.59
C LEU A 115 -15.93 -12.04 6.26
N ILE A 116 -14.99 -11.36 6.90
CA ILE A 116 -13.55 -11.62 6.71
C ILE A 116 -13.14 -13.01 7.21
N ASN A 117 -13.84 -13.52 8.22
CA ASN A 117 -13.51 -14.79 8.88
C ASN A 117 -14.18 -16.01 8.23
N GLN A 118 -14.89 -15.83 7.12
CA GLN A 118 -15.48 -16.92 6.33
C GLN A 118 -14.53 -17.42 5.26
#